data_8a2ff43eed738786d356e1ef7d9e247f
#
_entry.id   8a2ff43eed738786d356e1ef7d9e247f
#
_cell.length_a   1.000
_cell.length_b   1.000
_cell.length_c   1.000
_cell.angle_alpha   90.00
_cell.angle_beta   90.00
_cell.angle_gamma   90.00
#
_symmetry.space_group_name_H-M   'P 1'
#
loop_
_entity.id
_entity.type
_entity.pdbx_description
1 polymer ?
#
loop_
_entity_poly.entity_id
_entity_poly.type
_entity_poly.pdbx_seq_one_letter_code
_entity_poly.pdbx_strand_id
1 'polypeptide(L)'
;MTAAAPLILVVDDFLDNRQMYAEYLAFSGLRVEEAENGHEALEKAFAMLPDLIVMDLSLPGIDGWEATRRLKADARTKRIPVIALTGHALAGHSKGAMDAGCDAFITKPCLPERLLEEVRRTLATFQHEH
;
A
#
# COMPACT_ATOMS: atom_id res chain seq x y z
N MET A 1 15.66 -16.16 -17.59
CA MET A 1 14.39 -16.33 -16.88
C MET A 1 13.86 -14.97 -16.47
N THR A 2 12.63 -14.71 -16.79
CA THR A 2 12.03 -13.43 -16.46
C THR A 2 11.37 -13.48 -15.08
N ALA A 3 11.70 -12.54 -14.23
CA ALA A 3 11.05 -12.45 -12.92
C ALA A 3 9.58 -12.09 -13.12
N ALA A 4 8.71 -12.61 -12.26
CA ALA A 4 7.31 -12.23 -12.28
C ALA A 4 7.18 -10.75 -11.96
N ALA A 5 6.17 -10.10 -12.53
CA ALA A 5 5.90 -8.72 -12.23
C ALA A 5 5.59 -8.56 -10.73
N PRO A 6 6.00 -7.45 -10.12
CA PRO A 6 5.68 -7.22 -8.70
C PRO A 6 4.17 -7.25 -8.44
N LEU A 7 3.80 -7.80 -7.29
CA LEU A 7 2.40 -7.85 -6.86
C LEU A 7 2.13 -6.70 -5.90
N ILE A 8 1.16 -5.87 -6.24
CA ILE A 8 0.77 -4.71 -5.45
C ILE A 8 -0.61 -4.97 -4.87
N LEU A 9 -0.76 -4.82 -3.56
CA LEU A 9 -2.04 -4.90 -2.90
C LEU A 9 -2.56 -3.48 -2.68
N VAL A 10 -3.71 -3.16 -3.29
CA VAL A 10 -4.34 -1.83 -3.16
C VAL A 10 -5.50 -1.94 -2.20
N VAL A 11 -5.42 -1.21 -1.09
CA VAL A 11 -6.42 -1.23 -0.03
C VAL A 11 -7.13 0.11 0.05
N ASP A 12 -8.42 0.12 -0.26
CA ASP A 12 -9.24 1.34 -0.26
C ASP A 12 -10.69 0.91 -0.17
N ASP A 13 -11.47 1.51 0.75
CA ASP A 13 -12.88 1.15 0.91
C ASP A 13 -13.78 1.76 -0.15
N PHE A 14 -13.31 2.76 -0.88
CA PHE A 14 -14.08 3.40 -1.93
C PHE A 14 -13.80 2.70 -3.27
N LEU A 15 -14.81 2.01 -3.76
CA LEU A 15 -14.66 1.14 -4.94
C LEU A 15 -14.08 1.87 -6.16
N ASP A 16 -14.61 3.05 -6.46
CA ASP A 16 -14.17 3.78 -7.64
C ASP A 16 -12.68 4.14 -7.58
N ASN A 17 -12.21 4.60 -6.42
CA ASN A 17 -10.79 4.92 -6.23
C ASN A 17 -9.94 3.67 -6.33
N ARG A 18 -10.38 2.61 -5.66
CA ARG A 18 -9.63 1.35 -5.64
C ARG A 18 -9.47 0.78 -7.05
N GLN A 19 -10.57 0.75 -7.81
CA GLN A 19 -10.53 0.25 -9.18
C GLN A 19 -9.68 1.12 -10.09
N MET A 20 -9.77 2.43 -9.94
CA MET A 20 -8.97 3.34 -10.74
C MET A 20 -7.48 3.09 -10.55
N TYR A 21 -7.03 3.00 -9.31
CA TYR A 21 -5.62 2.73 -9.03
C TYR A 21 -5.21 1.33 -9.49
N ALA A 22 -6.07 0.33 -9.22
CA ALA A 22 -5.75 -1.05 -9.59
C ALA A 22 -5.62 -1.20 -11.11
N GLU A 23 -6.56 -0.62 -11.87
CA GLU A 23 -6.52 -0.70 -13.32
C GLU A 23 -5.30 0.01 -13.91
N TYR A 24 -4.98 1.19 -13.38
CA TYR A 24 -3.83 1.93 -13.88
C TYR A 24 -2.52 1.19 -13.60
N LEU A 25 -2.37 0.65 -12.40
CA LEU A 25 -1.16 -0.09 -12.06
C LEU A 25 -1.05 -1.38 -12.88
N ALA A 26 -2.17 -2.09 -13.07
CA ALA A 26 -2.17 -3.30 -13.88
C ALA A 26 -1.82 -3.00 -15.33
N PHE A 27 -2.38 -1.94 -15.87
CA PHE A 27 -2.07 -1.51 -17.24
C PHE A 27 -0.59 -1.16 -17.39
N SER A 28 0.03 -0.72 -16.31
CA SER A 28 1.45 -0.35 -16.31
C SER A 28 2.40 -1.54 -16.14
N GLY A 29 1.86 -2.76 -16.14
CA GLY A 29 2.68 -3.97 -16.11
C GLY A 29 2.84 -4.61 -14.75
N LEU A 30 2.13 -4.13 -13.73
CA LEU A 30 2.20 -4.70 -12.39
C LEU A 30 1.04 -5.69 -12.18
N ARG A 31 1.26 -6.66 -11.28
CA ARG A 31 0.15 -7.50 -10.83
C ARG A 31 -0.53 -6.80 -9.68
N VAL A 32 -1.85 -6.86 -9.61
CA VAL A 32 -2.60 -6.11 -8.59
C VAL A 32 -3.66 -6.98 -7.94
N GLU A 33 -3.73 -6.91 -6.61
CA GLU A 33 -4.84 -7.45 -5.83
C GLU A 33 -5.49 -6.28 -5.10
N GLU A 34 -6.76 -6.43 -4.75
CA GLU A 34 -7.52 -5.37 -4.10
C GLU A 34 -8.06 -5.86 -2.76
N ALA A 35 -8.16 -4.93 -1.82
CA ALA A 35 -8.82 -5.19 -0.54
C ALA A 35 -9.65 -3.96 -0.18
N GLU A 36 -10.83 -4.18 0.41
CA GLU A 36 -11.73 -3.08 0.71
C GLU A 36 -11.71 -2.62 2.16
N ASN A 37 -10.99 -3.33 3.01
CA ASN A 37 -10.87 -2.94 4.43
C ASN A 37 -9.60 -3.55 5.02
N GLY A 38 -9.33 -3.20 6.28
CA GLY A 38 -8.11 -3.63 6.96
C GLY A 38 -8.03 -5.13 7.20
N HIS A 39 -9.16 -5.77 7.52
CA HIS A 39 -9.18 -7.22 7.73
C HIS A 39 -8.83 -7.96 6.45
N GLU A 40 -9.45 -7.58 5.34
CA GLU A 40 -9.17 -8.20 4.05
C GLU A 40 -7.73 -7.95 3.63
N ALA A 41 -7.22 -6.75 3.91
CA ALA A 41 -5.83 -6.41 3.62
C ALA A 41 -4.88 -7.35 4.36
N LEU A 42 -5.14 -7.60 5.65
CA LEU A 42 -4.30 -8.50 6.44
C LEU A 42 -4.37 -9.93 5.91
N GLU A 43 -5.59 -10.43 5.62
CA GLU A 43 -5.74 -11.77 5.09
C GLU A 43 -4.96 -11.95 3.80
N LYS A 44 -5.11 -11.02 2.86
CA LYS A 44 -4.43 -11.12 1.57
C LYS A 44 -2.93 -10.94 1.70
N ALA A 45 -2.49 -10.03 2.56
CA ALA A 45 -1.06 -9.83 2.76
C ALA A 45 -0.38 -11.09 3.30
N PHE A 46 -1.00 -11.76 4.27
CA PHE A 46 -0.44 -12.99 4.83
C PHE A 46 -0.50 -14.16 3.83
N ALA A 47 -1.57 -14.20 3.02
CA ALA A 47 -1.73 -15.30 2.06
C ALA A 47 -0.86 -15.14 0.82
N MET A 48 -0.69 -13.92 0.33
CA MET A 48 -0.06 -13.65 -0.96
C MET A 48 1.33 -13.06 -0.88
N LEU A 49 1.68 -12.46 0.25
CA LEU A 49 2.96 -11.78 0.46
C LEU A 49 3.30 -10.83 -0.69
N PRO A 50 2.50 -9.77 -0.87
CA PRO A 50 2.73 -8.84 -1.98
C PRO A 50 4.09 -8.13 -1.84
N ASP A 51 4.56 -7.59 -2.94
CA ASP A 51 5.82 -6.86 -2.97
C ASP A 51 5.68 -5.45 -2.42
N LEU A 52 4.47 -4.91 -2.42
CA LEU A 52 4.18 -3.58 -1.90
C LEU A 52 2.69 -3.47 -1.60
N ILE A 53 2.34 -2.68 -0.59
CA ILE A 53 0.96 -2.42 -0.20
C ILE A 53 0.69 -0.92 -0.29
N VAL A 54 -0.40 -0.55 -0.97
CA VAL A 54 -0.93 0.81 -0.98
C VAL A 54 -2.10 0.82 0.00
N MET A 55 -1.96 1.56 1.10
CA MET A 55 -2.91 1.50 2.21
C MET A 55 -3.61 2.83 2.42
N ASP A 56 -4.93 2.85 2.24
CA ASP A 56 -5.74 4.00 2.63
C ASP A 56 -5.82 4.03 4.16
N LEU A 57 -5.52 5.18 4.74
CA LEU A 57 -5.54 5.33 6.20
C LEU A 57 -6.94 5.56 6.78
N SER A 58 -7.93 5.78 5.93
CA SER A 58 -9.32 6.10 6.35
C SER A 58 -10.26 4.92 6.26
N LEU A 59 -9.78 3.71 6.52
CA LEU A 59 -10.59 2.50 6.36
C LEU A 59 -11.58 2.32 7.52
N PRO A 60 -12.75 1.71 7.25
CA PRO A 60 -13.67 1.35 8.32
C PRO A 60 -13.16 0.11 9.07
N GLY A 61 -13.65 -0.07 10.30
CA GLY A 61 -13.25 -1.22 11.13
C GLY A 61 -11.83 -1.08 11.63
N ILE A 62 -10.97 -2.02 11.23
CA ILE A 62 -9.54 -1.84 11.45
C ILE A 62 -9.08 -0.81 10.44
N ASP A 63 -8.60 0.33 10.91
CA ASP A 63 -8.14 1.38 10.01
C ASP A 63 -6.78 1.02 9.40
N GLY A 64 -6.36 1.81 8.42
CA GLY A 64 -5.10 1.56 7.73
C GLY A 64 -3.88 1.64 8.64
N TRP A 65 -3.94 2.44 9.68
CA TRP A 65 -2.84 2.59 10.63
C TRP A 65 -2.66 1.30 11.43
N GLU A 66 -3.77 0.76 11.95
CA GLU A 66 -3.71 -0.47 12.73
C GLU A 66 -3.31 -1.66 11.87
N ALA A 67 -3.84 -1.73 10.63
CA ALA A 67 -3.45 -2.78 9.71
C ALA A 67 -1.94 -2.70 9.42
N THR A 68 -1.42 -1.50 9.19
CA THR A 68 0.01 -1.31 8.96
C THR A 68 0.84 -1.75 10.16
N ARG A 69 0.42 -1.38 11.38
CA ARG A 69 1.13 -1.81 12.58
C ARG A 69 1.20 -3.32 12.69
N ARG A 70 0.10 -4.01 12.41
CA ARG A 70 0.06 -5.47 12.46
C ARG A 70 0.96 -6.11 11.41
N LEU A 71 0.99 -5.53 10.21
CA LEU A 71 1.87 -6.02 9.14
C LEU A 71 3.33 -5.84 9.53
N LYS A 72 3.69 -4.71 10.12
CA LYS A 72 5.07 -4.42 10.49
C LYS A 72 5.51 -5.18 11.74
N ALA A 73 4.56 -5.70 12.52
CA ALA A 73 4.86 -6.50 13.71
C ALA A 73 5.06 -7.98 13.41
N ASP A 74 4.67 -8.44 12.22
CA ASP A 74 4.75 -9.86 11.87
C ASP A 74 5.98 -10.12 11.01
N ALA A 75 6.76 -11.14 11.35
CA ALA A 75 8.00 -11.46 10.65
C ALA A 75 7.79 -11.76 9.16
N ARG A 76 6.60 -12.26 8.80
CA ARG A 76 6.31 -12.62 7.40
C ARG A 76 6.07 -11.39 6.53
N THR A 77 5.59 -10.27 7.10
CA THR A 77 5.14 -9.12 6.34
C THR A 77 5.88 -7.83 6.68
N LYS A 78 6.71 -7.81 7.70
CA LYS A 78 7.34 -6.58 8.17
C LYS A 78 8.24 -5.92 7.10
N ARG A 79 8.74 -6.69 6.15
CA ARG A 79 9.61 -6.16 5.09
C ARG A 79 8.87 -5.65 3.88
N ILE A 80 7.55 -5.90 3.82
CA ILE A 80 6.74 -5.42 2.70
C ILE A 80 6.58 -3.91 2.85
N PRO A 81 7.03 -3.11 1.86
CA PRO A 81 6.86 -1.66 1.97
C PRO A 81 5.39 -1.26 1.90
N VAL A 82 5.01 -0.27 2.70
CA VAL A 82 3.65 0.25 2.75
C VAL A 82 3.66 1.72 2.39
N ILE A 83 2.91 2.07 1.34
CA ILE A 83 2.67 3.46 0.96
C ILE A 83 1.30 3.84 1.49
N ALA A 84 1.25 4.81 2.39
CA ALA A 84 -0.01 5.26 2.97
C ALA A 84 -0.63 6.34 2.10
N LEU A 85 -1.94 6.24 1.86
CA LEU A 85 -2.72 7.32 1.26
C LEU A 85 -3.49 8.02 2.36
N THR A 86 -3.35 9.33 2.46
CA THR A 86 -3.99 10.11 3.51
C THR A 86 -4.74 11.29 2.93
N GLY A 87 -5.92 11.57 3.47
CA GLY A 87 -6.71 12.72 3.04
C GLY A 87 -6.24 14.04 3.62
N HIS A 88 -5.31 14.00 4.57
CA HIS A 88 -4.86 15.21 5.25
C HIS A 88 -3.34 15.22 5.36
N ALA A 89 -2.76 16.35 4.95
CA ALA A 89 -1.31 16.55 5.01
C ALA A 89 -0.86 17.18 6.33
N LEU A 90 -1.73 17.18 7.34
CA LEU A 90 -1.39 17.76 8.63
C LEU A 90 -0.31 16.95 9.33
N ALA A 91 0.57 17.63 10.05
CA ALA A 91 1.71 17.01 10.70
C ALA A 91 1.31 15.84 11.62
N GLY A 92 0.18 15.94 12.30
CA GLY A 92 -0.29 14.86 13.17
C GLY A 92 -0.60 13.58 12.41
N HIS A 93 -1.18 13.69 11.21
CA HIS A 93 -1.48 12.52 10.38
C HIS A 93 -0.20 11.91 9.80
N SER A 94 0.72 12.76 9.33
CA SER A 94 2.00 12.28 8.82
C SER A 94 2.78 11.55 9.89
N LYS A 95 2.79 12.09 11.10
CA LYS A 95 3.47 11.47 12.22
C LYS A 95 2.85 10.11 12.57
N GLY A 96 1.52 10.03 12.56
CA GLY A 96 0.83 8.78 12.83
C GLY A 96 1.17 7.70 11.81
N ALA A 97 1.25 8.08 10.53
CA ALA A 97 1.63 7.15 9.47
C ALA A 97 3.05 6.63 9.68
N MET A 98 3.98 7.52 10.03
CA MET A 98 5.36 7.11 10.29
C MET A 98 5.45 6.23 11.52
N ASP A 99 4.71 6.57 12.59
CA ASP A 99 4.70 5.78 13.83
C ASP A 99 4.11 4.38 13.59
N ALA A 100 3.19 4.23 12.63
CA ALA A 100 2.65 2.93 12.28
C ALA A 100 3.62 2.08 11.45
N GLY A 101 4.67 2.71 10.91
CA GLY A 101 5.68 2.00 10.14
C GLY A 101 5.53 2.11 8.64
N CYS A 102 4.74 3.07 8.15
CA CYS A 102 4.62 3.30 6.71
C CYS A 102 5.96 3.74 6.14
N ASP A 103 6.29 3.26 4.97
CA ASP A 103 7.58 3.56 4.32
C ASP A 103 7.52 4.83 3.49
N ALA A 104 6.32 5.20 3.05
CA ALA A 104 6.08 6.44 2.33
C ALA A 104 4.63 6.83 2.52
N PHE A 105 4.27 8.08 2.23
CA PHE A 105 2.88 8.46 2.23
C PHE A 105 2.62 9.51 1.16
N ILE A 106 1.38 9.51 0.65
CA ILE A 106 0.94 10.43 -0.39
C ILE A 106 -0.37 11.05 0.08
N THR A 107 -0.47 12.37 -0.07
CA THR A 107 -1.69 13.10 0.30
C THR A 107 -2.70 13.02 -0.83
N LYS A 108 -3.96 12.72 -0.51
CA LYS A 108 -5.05 12.78 -1.46
C LYS A 108 -5.46 14.23 -1.69
N PRO A 109 -5.97 14.58 -2.87
CA PRO A 109 -6.17 13.72 -4.02
C PRO A 109 -4.86 13.37 -4.70
N CYS A 110 -4.76 12.14 -5.20
CA CYS A 110 -3.55 11.65 -5.82
C CYS A 110 -3.87 11.07 -7.19
N LEU A 111 -3.22 11.57 -8.22
CA LEU A 111 -3.40 11.04 -9.56
C LEU A 111 -2.76 9.65 -9.66
N PRO A 112 -3.31 8.73 -10.47
CA PRO A 112 -2.73 7.40 -10.62
C PRO A 112 -1.28 7.42 -11.08
N GLU A 113 -0.90 8.39 -11.92
CA GLU A 113 0.48 8.52 -12.39
C GLU A 113 1.43 8.80 -11.23
N ARG A 114 1.00 9.65 -10.30
CA ARG A 114 1.80 9.97 -9.12
C ARG A 114 1.97 8.76 -8.23
N LEU A 115 0.92 7.97 -8.06
CA LEU A 115 0.99 6.75 -7.28
C LEU A 115 1.95 5.76 -7.93
N LEU A 116 1.88 5.60 -9.25
CA LEU A 116 2.78 4.71 -9.97
C LEU A 116 4.25 5.10 -9.78
N GLU A 117 4.55 6.40 -9.85
CA GLU A 117 5.91 6.88 -9.61
C GLU A 117 6.41 6.46 -8.23
N GLU A 118 5.58 6.65 -7.21
CA GLU A 118 5.98 6.31 -5.84
C GLU A 118 6.13 4.80 -5.67
N VAL A 119 5.22 4.02 -6.27
CA VAL A 119 5.32 2.56 -6.25
C VAL A 119 6.65 2.10 -6.84
N ARG A 120 6.99 2.59 -8.02
CA ARG A 120 8.23 2.20 -8.69
C ARG A 120 9.46 2.62 -7.91
N ARG A 121 9.44 3.83 -7.36
CA ARG A 121 10.56 4.32 -6.57
C ARG A 121 10.76 3.49 -5.30
N THR A 122 9.66 3.19 -4.61
CA THR A 122 9.72 2.40 -3.38
C THR A 122 10.19 0.98 -3.65
N LEU A 123 9.69 0.35 -4.71
CA LEU A 123 10.13 -0.99 -5.09
C LEU A 123 11.63 -1.01 -5.40
N ALA A 124 12.11 -0.02 -6.14
CA ALA A 124 13.52 0.05 -6.50
C ALA A 124 14.39 0.21 -5.25
N THR A 125 13.99 1.05 -4.31
CA THR A 125 14.72 1.26 -3.07
C THR A 125 14.81 -0.02 -2.25
N PHE A 126 13.68 -0.73 -2.12
CA PHE A 126 13.66 -1.95 -1.31
C PHE A 126 14.39 -3.11 -1.97
N GLN A 127 14.38 -3.19 -3.30
CA GLN A 127 15.13 -4.21 -4.01
C GLN A 127 16.64 -4.03 -3.85
N HIS A 128 17.10 -2.79 -3.79
CA HIS A 128 18.51 -2.50 -3.62
C HIS A 128 19.03 -2.79 -2.22
N GLU A 129 18.15 -2.88 -1.24
CA GLU A 129 18.54 -3.17 0.14
C GLU A 129 18.70 -4.65 0.41
N HIS A 130 18.40 -5.47 -0.56
CA HIS A 130 18.51 -6.93 -0.48
C HIS A 130 19.52 -7.44 -1.51
#